data_fc41050eabcba4f99f5979e6dd2536dc
#
_entry.id   fc41050eabcba4f99f5979e6dd2536dc
#
_cell.length_a   1.000
_cell.length_b   1.000
_cell.length_c   1.000
_cell.angle_alpha   90.00
_cell.angle_beta   90.00
_cell.angle_gamma   90.00
#
_symmetry.space_group_name_H-M   'P 1'
#
loop_
_entity.id
_entity.type
_entity.pdbx_description
1 polymer ?
#
loop_
_entity_poly.entity_id
_entity_poly.type
_entity_poly.pdbx_seq_one_letter_code
_entity_poly.pdbx_strand_id
1 'polypeptide(L)'
;MKLLILPLLVAGVSAGEWTTRVFSGPDGQGDYLDVTDYVPDLLAANFDNVIESVQQTGMWMYYENTDYNLQSGRVYWVHGIDIAVNFPSDYIDMCSSLRFAGSPYYVNEDSWTVYEGTAFSGSEYYGNYDSATFENLAGKVSSLILTGVSPWTIYSRENFLGESLCVFPNTDHDTGADGSVLDFGIFPDMSALNISDNSIYSVQKGCWSKVVVTTSKLKVDGRLKNGAWGHIDL
;
A
#
# COMPACT_ATOMS: atom_id res chain seq x y z
N MET A 1 -43.64 31.75 5.26
CA MET A 1 -42.96 30.48 5.41
C MET A 1 -41.58 30.65 4.78
N LYS A 2 -40.54 30.91 5.60
CA LYS A 2 -39.17 31.08 5.10
C LYS A 2 -38.49 29.70 5.10
N LEU A 3 -38.16 29.24 3.90
CA LEU A 3 -37.39 27.99 3.72
C LEU A 3 -35.94 28.27 4.15
N LEU A 4 -35.50 27.69 5.26
CA LEU A 4 -34.10 27.68 5.63
C LEU A 4 -33.42 26.59 4.77
N ILE A 5 -32.63 27.02 3.80
CA ILE A 5 -31.68 26.13 3.10
C ILE A 5 -30.48 26.00 4.02
N LEU A 6 -30.36 24.85 4.69
CA LEU A 6 -29.12 24.47 5.37
C LEU A 6 -28.07 24.18 4.30
N PRO A 7 -26.88 24.81 4.35
CA PRO A 7 -25.81 24.40 3.46
C PRO A 7 -25.37 22.99 3.88
N LEU A 8 -25.38 22.06 2.94
CA LEU A 8 -24.73 20.77 3.06
C LEU A 8 -23.23 21.06 3.19
N LEU A 9 -22.70 20.92 4.40
CA LEU A 9 -21.25 20.88 4.57
C LEU A 9 -20.78 19.56 3.92
N VAL A 10 -20.31 19.63 2.71
CA VAL A 10 -19.42 18.61 2.16
C VAL A 10 -18.14 18.76 2.97
N ALA A 11 -17.93 17.86 3.91
CA ALA A 11 -16.62 17.72 4.54
C ALA A 11 -15.65 17.36 3.42
N GLY A 12 -14.89 18.35 2.96
CA GLY A 12 -13.78 18.12 2.06
C GLY A 12 -12.79 17.22 2.81
N VAL A 13 -12.57 16.02 2.31
CA VAL A 13 -11.47 15.18 2.75
C VAL A 13 -10.20 15.99 2.47
N SER A 14 -9.46 16.34 3.53
CA SER A 14 -8.19 17.03 3.36
C SER A 14 -7.24 16.05 2.67
N ALA A 15 -6.62 16.47 1.56
CA ALA A 15 -5.58 15.70 0.88
C ALA A 15 -4.44 15.43 1.87
N GLY A 16 -4.41 14.24 2.48
CA GLY A 16 -3.43 13.89 3.51
C GLY A 16 -3.78 12.69 4.38
N GLU A 17 -5.00 12.19 4.31
CA GLU A 17 -5.44 11.03 5.10
C GLU A 17 -5.63 9.80 4.21
N TRP A 18 -5.22 8.64 4.72
CA TRP A 18 -5.52 7.35 4.11
C TRP A 18 -7.01 7.10 4.20
N THR A 19 -7.67 6.97 3.06
CA THR A 19 -9.10 6.68 3.02
C THR A 19 -9.39 5.70 1.91
N THR A 20 -10.19 4.70 2.19
CA THR A 20 -10.87 3.91 1.16
C THR A 20 -12.32 3.76 1.52
N ARG A 21 -13.20 4.02 0.57
CA ARG A 21 -14.58 3.61 0.60
C ARG A 21 -14.74 2.40 -0.28
N VAL A 22 -15.11 1.28 0.32
CA VAL A 22 -15.38 0.03 -0.38
C VAL A 22 -16.85 -0.13 -0.64
N PHE A 23 -17.24 -0.69 -1.79
CA PHE A 23 -18.64 -0.83 -2.22
C PHE A 23 -18.94 -2.28 -2.58
N SER A 24 -20.18 -2.71 -2.28
CA SER A 24 -20.69 -4.05 -2.60
C SER A 24 -21.20 -4.19 -4.03
N GLY A 25 -20.95 -3.24 -4.90
CA GLY A 25 -21.29 -3.27 -6.32
C GLY A 25 -20.30 -2.48 -7.15
N PRO A 26 -20.32 -2.63 -8.47
CA PRO A 26 -19.44 -1.91 -9.37
C PRO A 26 -19.77 -0.42 -9.40
N ASP A 27 -18.82 0.40 -9.90
CA ASP A 27 -18.98 1.85 -10.12
C ASP A 27 -19.43 2.63 -8.89
N GLY A 28 -19.03 2.21 -7.68
CA GLY A 28 -19.41 2.87 -6.42
C GLY A 28 -20.87 2.67 -6.05
N GLN A 29 -21.48 1.59 -6.46
CA GLN A 29 -22.89 1.29 -6.18
C GLN A 29 -23.03 0.28 -5.03
N GLY A 30 -24.26 0.12 -4.55
CA GLY A 30 -24.59 -0.82 -3.46
C GLY A 30 -24.34 -0.24 -2.08
N ASP A 31 -24.20 -1.14 -1.10
CA ASP A 31 -23.82 -0.78 0.26
C ASP A 31 -22.34 -0.37 0.29
N TYR A 32 -21.95 0.46 1.26
CA TYR A 32 -20.57 0.89 1.37
C TYR A 32 -20.06 0.89 2.82
N LEU A 33 -18.73 0.82 2.96
CA LEU A 33 -18.01 0.97 4.22
C LEU A 33 -16.88 1.98 4.03
N ASP A 34 -16.82 3.01 4.88
CA ASP A 34 -15.69 3.93 4.97
C ASP A 34 -14.61 3.38 5.88
N VAL A 35 -13.39 3.27 5.38
CA VAL A 35 -12.25 2.73 6.10
C VAL A 35 -11.10 3.74 6.10
N THR A 36 -10.57 4.02 7.29
CA THR A 36 -9.44 4.95 7.51
C THR A 36 -8.30 4.31 8.31
N ASP A 37 -8.46 3.04 8.70
CA ASP A 37 -7.49 2.28 9.48
C ASP A 37 -7.46 0.82 9.02
N TYR A 38 -6.62 0.02 9.62
CA TYR A 38 -6.49 -1.41 9.35
C TYR A 38 -7.75 -2.17 9.76
N VAL A 39 -8.22 -3.04 8.88
CA VAL A 39 -9.36 -3.93 9.15
C VAL A 39 -8.90 -5.38 9.00
N PRO A 40 -8.54 -6.05 10.09
CA PRO A 40 -8.08 -7.43 10.05
C PRO A 40 -9.18 -8.46 9.75
N ASP A 41 -10.45 -8.10 9.93
CA ASP A 41 -11.60 -8.96 9.69
C ASP A 41 -12.83 -8.12 9.29
N LEU A 42 -13.23 -8.22 8.03
CA LEU A 42 -14.40 -7.53 7.48
C LEU A 42 -15.73 -8.16 7.88
N LEU A 43 -15.72 -9.39 8.43
CA LEU A 43 -16.94 -10.05 8.91
C LEU A 43 -17.63 -9.24 10.02
N ALA A 44 -16.83 -8.63 10.89
CA ALA A 44 -17.35 -7.80 11.98
C ALA A 44 -18.11 -6.55 11.47
N ALA A 45 -17.79 -6.08 10.27
CA ALA A 45 -18.46 -4.96 9.60
C ALA A 45 -19.59 -5.41 8.65
N ASN A 46 -19.88 -6.70 8.55
CA ASN A 46 -20.75 -7.31 7.53
C ASN A 46 -20.33 -6.96 6.07
N PHE A 47 -19.03 -6.86 5.83
CA PHE A 47 -18.46 -6.49 4.54
C PHE A 47 -17.47 -7.54 4.00
N ASP A 48 -17.48 -8.75 4.59
CA ASP A 48 -16.66 -9.89 4.18
C ASP A 48 -17.11 -10.45 2.83
N ASN A 49 -16.17 -10.60 1.89
CA ASN A 49 -16.42 -11.18 0.57
C ASN A 49 -17.57 -10.52 -0.24
N VAL A 50 -17.67 -9.19 -0.19
CA VAL A 50 -18.71 -8.45 -0.94
C VAL A 50 -18.17 -7.22 -1.69
N ILE A 51 -16.87 -7.00 -1.70
CA ILE A 51 -16.28 -5.81 -2.32
C ILE A 51 -16.11 -6.00 -3.82
N GLU A 52 -16.70 -5.10 -4.62
CA GLU A 52 -16.58 -5.05 -6.07
C GLU A 52 -15.91 -3.79 -6.61
N SER A 53 -15.98 -2.67 -5.86
CA SER A 53 -15.33 -1.43 -6.25
C SER A 53 -14.88 -0.59 -5.06
N VAL A 54 -13.97 0.35 -5.30
CA VAL A 54 -13.42 1.25 -4.28
C VAL A 54 -13.29 2.67 -4.79
N GLN A 55 -13.38 3.63 -3.87
CA GLN A 55 -12.92 5.01 -4.05
C GLN A 55 -11.93 5.32 -2.94
N GLN A 56 -10.68 5.73 -3.29
CA GLN A 56 -9.62 5.81 -2.30
C GLN A 56 -8.55 6.85 -2.56
N THR A 57 -7.82 7.19 -1.50
CA THR A 57 -6.54 7.91 -1.51
C THR A 57 -5.50 7.09 -0.76
N GLY A 58 -4.31 6.98 -1.36
CA GLY A 58 -3.19 6.22 -0.82
C GLY A 58 -2.98 4.86 -1.50
N MET A 59 -2.16 4.03 -0.87
CA MET A 59 -1.90 2.65 -1.26
C MET A 59 -2.63 1.71 -0.31
N TRP A 60 -3.62 0.97 -0.82
CA TRP A 60 -4.41 0.01 -0.07
C TRP A 60 -4.26 -1.39 -0.65
N MET A 61 -4.18 -2.38 0.24
CA MET A 61 -4.11 -3.80 -0.08
C MET A 61 -5.35 -4.51 0.46
N TYR A 62 -5.95 -5.34 -0.39
CA TYR A 62 -7.18 -6.09 -0.16
C TYR A 62 -6.83 -7.57 -0.19
N TYR A 63 -7.05 -8.28 0.92
CA TYR A 63 -6.61 -9.64 1.15
C TYR A 63 -7.76 -10.62 1.14
N GLU A 64 -7.54 -11.78 0.53
CA GLU A 64 -8.52 -12.87 0.46
C GLU A 64 -8.88 -13.46 1.83
N ASN A 65 -7.91 -13.46 2.76
CA ASN A 65 -8.13 -14.02 4.10
C ASN A 65 -8.07 -12.93 5.18
N THR A 66 -8.61 -13.24 6.35
CA THR A 66 -8.44 -12.41 7.55
C THR A 66 -6.96 -12.26 7.95
N ASP A 67 -6.68 -11.31 8.84
CA ASP A 67 -5.34 -11.04 9.36
C ASP A 67 -4.27 -10.88 8.26
N TYR A 68 -4.67 -10.24 7.12
CA TYR A 68 -3.76 -9.85 6.03
C TYR A 68 -3.01 -11.03 5.40
N ASN A 69 -3.72 -12.14 5.17
CA ASN A 69 -3.14 -13.37 4.63
C ASN A 69 -1.94 -13.88 5.45
N LEU A 70 -2.09 -14.13 6.76
CA LEU A 70 -1.09 -14.88 7.54
C LEU A 70 -0.79 -16.26 6.93
N GLN A 71 -1.72 -16.78 6.15
CA GLN A 71 -1.53 -17.89 5.22
C GLN A 71 -1.59 -17.38 3.79
N SER A 72 -1.19 -18.18 2.81
CA SER A 72 -1.24 -17.80 1.39
C SER A 72 -2.67 -17.45 0.96
N GLY A 73 -2.79 -16.47 0.09
CA GLY A 73 -4.05 -16.01 -0.47
C GLY A 73 -3.81 -14.89 -1.49
N ARG A 74 -4.81 -14.62 -2.32
CA ARG A 74 -4.75 -13.55 -3.31
C ARG A 74 -4.68 -12.18 -2.64
N VAL A 75 -3.96 -11.27 -3.26
CA VAL A 75 -3.90 -9.85 -2.86
C VAL A 75 -4.20 -9.00 -4.08
N TYR A 76 -5.14 -8.10 -3.93
CA TYR A 76 -5.38 -7.01 -4.86
C TYR A 76 -4.94 -5.71 -4.22
N TRP A 77 -4.24 -4.85 -4.95
CA TRP A 77 -3.80 -3.56 -4.44
C TRP A 77 -4.14 -2.43 -5.40
N VAL A 78 -4.40 -1.27 -4.83
CA VAL A 78 -4.69 -0.03 -5.57
C VAL A 78 -3.95 1.11 -4.92
N HIS A 79 -3.39 2.01 -5.73
CA HIS A 79 -2.84 3.27 -5.24
C HIS A 79 -3.26 4.45 -6.11
N GLY A 80 -3.32 5.62 -5.52
CA GLY A 80 -3.63 6.88 -6.18
C GLY A 80 -4.26 7.91 -5.24
N ILE A 81 -4.66 9.04 -5.79
CA ILE A 81 -5.25 10.14 -5.05
C ILE A 81 -6.67 10.37 -5.58
N ASP A 82 -7.68 10.17 -4.71
CA ASP A 82 -9.10 10.31 -5.03
C ASP A 82 -9.50 9.55 -6.32
N ILE A 83 -9.13 8.29 -6.38
CA ILE A 83 -9.40 7.42 -7.51
C ILE A 83 -10.53 6.45 -7.24
N ALA A 84 -11.28 6.10 -8.29
CA ALA A 84 -12.31 5.06 -8.25
C ALA A 84 -11.92 3.89 -9.16
N VAL A 85 -12.03 2.66 -8.66
CA VAL A 85 -11.61 1.44 -9.36
C VAL A 85 -12.62 0.33 -9.13
N ASN A 86 -13.04 -0.35 -10.19
CA ASN A 86 -13.72 -1.64 -10.10
C ASN A 86 -12.68 -2.76 -9.97
N PHE A 87 -12.95 -3.72 -9.10
CA PHE A 87 -12.10 -4.89 -9.01
C PHE A 87 -12.23 -5.75 -10.27
N PRO A 88 -11.15 -6.37 -10.76
CA PRO A 88 -11.23 -7.36 -11.82
C PRO A 88 -12.12 -8.55 -11.39
N SER A 89 -12.71 -9.24 -12.36
CA SER A 89 -13.67 -10.34 -12.12
C SER A 89 -13.17 -11.41 -11.16
N ASP A 90 -11.87 -11.68 -11.16
CA ASP A 90 -11.25 -12.72 -10.33
C ASP A 90 -10.98 -12.25 -8.89
N TYR A 91 -11.21 -10.95 -8.59
CA TYR A 91 -10.96 -10.31 -7.30
C TYR A 91 -12.22 -9.71 -6.66
N ILE A 92 -13.35 -9.68 -7.37
CA ILE A 92 -14.64 -9.30 -6.75
C ILE A 92 -15.00 -10.34 -5.70
N ASP A 93 -15.69 -9.91 -4.64
CA ASP A 93 -16.23 -10.77 -3.57
C ASP A 93 -15.16 -11.68 -2.92
N MET A 94 -13.90 -11.25 -2.88
CA MET A 94 -12.85 -12.07 -2.28
C MET A 94 -12.27 -11.50 -0.98
N CYS A 95 -12.51 -10.21 -0.68
CA CYS A 95 -11.77 -9.51 0.35
C CYS A 95 -12.33 -9.78 1.75
N SER A 96 -11.46 -10.28 2.65
CA SER A 96 -11.77 -10.51 4.07
C SER A 96 -11.00 -9.61 5.03
N SER A 97 -9.92 -8.96 4.57
CA SER A 97 -9.17 -7.96 5.34
C SER A 97 -8.52 -6.93 4.42
N LEU A 98 -8.24 -5.74 4.97
CA LEU A 98 -7.54 -4.70 4.21
C LEU A 98 -6.69 -3.81 5.11
N ARG A 99 -5.62 -3.26 4.56
CA ARG A 99 -4.77 -2.26 5.22
C ARG A 99 -4.11 -1.34 4.19
N PHE A 100 -3.63 -0.19 4.63
CA PHE A 100 -2.79 0.69 3.82
C PHE A 100 -1.30 0.40 4.06
N ALA A 101 -0.43 0.95 3.18
CA ALA A 101 1.01 0.95 3.38
C ALA A 101 1.53 2.37 3.58
N GLY A 102 2.48 2.55 4.51
CA GLY A 102 3.13 3.83 4.78
C GLY A 102 2.70 4.47 6.09
N SER A 103 3.00 5.77 6.23
CA SER A 103 2.74 6.53 7.45
C SER A 103 1.25 6.57 7.80
N PRO A 104 0.84 6.27 9.04
CA PRO A 104 -0.56 6.41 9.45
C PRO A 104 -1.02 7.88 9.55
N TYR A 105 -0.12 8.85 9.36
CA TYR A 105 -0.42 10.27 9.53
C TYR A 105 -0.50 11.04 8.21
N TYR A 106 0.35 10.69 7.23
CA TYR A 106 0.43 11.42 5.97
C TYR A 106 0.72 10.49 4.80
N VAL A 107 -0.13 10.48 3.79
CA VAL A 107 -0.05 9.57 2.63
C VAL A 107 1.22 9.76 1.78
N ASN A 108 1.83 10.94 1.79
CA ASN A 108 3.02 11.26 1.02
C ASN A 108 4.30 11.39 1.87
N GLU A 109 4.26 10.92 3.12
CA GLU A 109 5.45 10.88 3.95
C GLU A 109 6.44 9.83 3.40
N ASP A 110 7.72 10.19 3.36
CA ASP A 110 8.77 9.23 3.02
C ASP A 110 8.84 8.13 4.09
N SER A 111 8.47 6.92 3.72
CA SER A 111 8.47 5.79 4.63
C SER A 111 8.78 4.46 3.94
N TRP A 112 9.01 3.45 4.74
CA TRP A 112 9.15 2.07 4.33
C TRP A 112 8.25 1.18 5.18
N THR A 113 7.69 0.15 4.56
CA THR A 113 6.96 -0.92 5.23
C THR A 113 7.48 -2.26 4.71
N VAL A 114 8.00 -3.09 5.60
CA VAL A 114 8.46 -4.45 5.29
C VAL A 114 7.45 -5.48 5.79
N TYR A 115 7.32 -6.57 5.07
CA TYR A 115 6.36 -7.62 5.36
C TYR A 115 7.03 -8.99 5.44
N GLU A 116 6.52 -9.84 6.35
CA GLU A 116 7.02 -11.19 6.58
C GLU A 116 6.78 -12.11 5.37
N GLY A 117 5.60 -11.99 4.74
CA GLY A 117 5.23 -12.76 3.56
C GLY A 117 5.49 -12.02 2.25
N THR A 118 5.52 -12.78 1.16
CA THR A 118 5.41 -12.22 -0.20
C THR A 118 4.05 -11.57 -0.39
N ALA A 119 3.91 -10.76 -1.44
CA ALA A 119 2.66 -10.04 -1.74
C ALA A 119 2.13 -9.21 -0.56
N PHE A 120 3.01 -8.63 0.24
CA PHE A 120 2.68 -7.76 1.37
C PHE A 120 1.81 -8.45 2.42
N SER A 121 1.93 -9.76 2.59
CA SER A 121 1.13 -10.56 3.52
C SER A 121 1.81 -10.77 4.87
N GLY A 122 1.02 -11.19 5.86
CA GLY A 122 1.49 -11.52 7.20
C GLY A 122 1.84 -10.30 8.05
N SER A 123 2.78 -10.50 8.98
CA SER A 123 3.25 -9.44 9.88
C SER A 123 3.96 -8.33 9.10
N GLU A 124 3.85 -7.09 9.61
CA GLU A 124 4.55 -5.96 9.02
C GLU A 124 5.36 -5.18 10.06
N TYR A 125 6.32 -4.40 9.58
CA TYR A 125 7.04 -3.41 10.36
C TYR A 125 7.22 -2.14 9.52
N TYR A 126 6.73 -1.03 10.05
CA TYR A 126 6.71 0.28 9.40
C TYR A 126 7.70 1.23 10.06
N GLY A 127 8.28 2.14 9.27
CA GLY A 127 9.06 3.27 9.76
C GLY A 127 9.24 4.38 8.72
N ASN A 128 9.52 5.58 9.24
CA ASN A 128 9.84 6.79 8.46
C ASN A 128 11.22 7.36 8.83
N TYR A 129 12.06 6.55 9.47
CA TYR A 129 13.38 6.87 10.01
C TYR A 129 14.40 5.79 9.68
N ASP A 130 15.69 6.08 9.92
CA ASP A 130 16.74 5.07 9.84
C ASP A 130 16.52 4.00 10.89
N SER A 131 16.45 2.74 10.49
CA SER A 131 16.26 1.62 11.41
C SER A 131 17.44 0.66 11.34
N ALA A 132 18.16 0.54 12.45
CA ALA A 132 19.32 -0.34 12.58
C ALA A 132 18.95 -1.84 12.56
N THR A 133 17.69 -2.17 12.76
CA THR A 133 17.13 -3.53 12.68
C THR A 133 15.65 -3.48 12.34
N PHE A 134 15.15 -4.51 11.65
CA PHE A 134 13.71 -4.71 11.48
C PHE A 134 13.07 -5.47 12.63
N GLU A 135 13.70 -5.44 13.81
CA GLU A 135 13.19 -6.08 15.01
C GLU A 135 12.88 -7.58 14.77
N ASN A 136 11.64 -7.98 15.04
CA ASN A 136 11.19 -9.36 14.85
C ASN A 136 11.17 -9.82 13.39
N LEU A 137 11.22 -8.90 12.42
CA LEU A 137 11.27 -9.18 10.98
C LEU A 137 12.69 -9.14 10.40
N ALA A 138 13.73 -8.86 11.20
CA ALA A 138 15.12 -8.90 10.74
C ALA A 138 15.48 -10.28 10.16
N GLY A 139 15.83 -10.33 8.87
CA GLY A 139 16.11 -11.58 8.15
C GLY A 139 14.88 -12.46 7.88
N LYS A 140 13.67 -11.87 7.88
CA LYS A 140 12.41 -12.55 7.56
C LYS A 140 11.55 -11.76 6.57
N VAL A 141 12.10 -10.73 5.98
CA VAL A 141 11.36 -9.86 5.06
C VAL A 141 11.27 -10.50 3.69
N SER A 142 10.06 -10.65 3.19
CA SER A 142 9.77 -11.22 1.85
C SER A 142 9.17 -10.22 0.87
N SER A 143 8.66 -9.06 1.34
CA SER A 143 8.17 -7.99 0.47
C SER A 143 8.33 -6.62 1.12
N LEU A 144 8.29 -5.55 0.30
CA LEU A 144 8.58 -4.19 0.72
C LEU A 144 7.71 -3.19 -0.06
N ILE A 145 7.18 -2.19 0.65
CA ILE A 145 6.60 -1.00 0.03
C ILE A 145 7.35 0.23 0.55
N LEU A 146 7.71 1.13 -0.36
CA LEU A 146 8.19 2.47 -0.05
C LEU A 146 7.09 3.47 -0.39
N THR A 147 6.95 4.52 0.43
CA THR A 147 6.09 5.67 0.13
C THR A 147 6.90 6.95 0.11
N GLY A 148 6.38 8.01 -0.55
CA GLY A 148 7.07 9.27 -0.72
C GLY A 148 8.13 9.23 -1.81
N VAL A 149 8.95 10.28 -1.89
CA VAL A 149 9.89 10.51 -3.00
C VAL A 149 11.34 10.15 -2.69
N SER A 150 11.66 9.93 -1.42
CA SER A 150 13.03 9.67 -1.00
C SER A 150 13.46 8.23 -1.26
N PRO A 151 14.70 8.00 -1.74
CA PRO A 151 15.28 6.67 -1.79
C PRO A 151 15.62 6.17 -0.38
N TRP A 152 15.67 4.85 -0.26
CA TRP A 152 16.08 4.15 0.94
C TRP A 152 17.17 3.13 0.61
N THR A 153 18.19 3.03 1.47
CA THR A 153 19.21 1.98 1.37
C THR A 153 18.90 0.87 2.34
N ILE A 154 18.69 -0.32 1.82
CA ILE A 154 18.52 -1.56 2.60
C ILE A 154 19.84 -2.31 2.73
N TYR A 155 20.03 -3.01 3.85
CA TYR A 155 21.28 -3.68 4.20
C TYR A 155 21.05 -5.14 4.58
N SER A 156 22.01 -6.01 4.21
CA SER A 156 21.97 -7.44 4.49
C SER A 156 22.38 -7.83 5.92
N ARG A 157 22.63 -6.85 6.80
CA ARG A 157 22.88 -7.04 8.23
C ARG A 157 22.33 -5.87 9.02
N GLU A 158 22.17 -6.07 10.30
CA GLU A 158 21.84 -5.01 11.24
C GLU A 158 22.92 -3.90 11.28
N ASN A 159 22.55 -2.76 11.84
CA ASN A 159 23.40 -1.58 12.02
C ASN A 159 24.01 -1.05 10.73
N PHE A 160 23.25 -1.12 9.60
CA PHE A 160 23.64 -0.61 8.30
C PHE A 160 24.93 -1.25 7.76
N LEU A 161 25.10 -2.55 8.00
CA LEU A 161 26.28 -3.32 7.61
C LEU A 161 25.95 -4.33 6.49
N GLY A 162 27.01 -4.89 5.91
CA GLY A 162 26.91 -5.92 4.87
C GLY A 162 26.74 -5.37 3.47
N GLU A 163 26.13 -6.17 2.60
CA GLU A 163 25.77 -5.73 1.27
C GLU A 163 24.63 -4.73 1.37
N SER A 164 24.60 -3.77 0.44
CA SER A 164 23.60 -2.71 0.45
C SER A 164 23.03 -2.44 -0.93
N LEU A 165 21.78 -2.05 -0.96
CA LEU A 165 21.04 -1.74 -2.16
C LEU A 165 20.26 -0.43 -1.96
N CYS A 166 20.44 0.54 -2.85
CA CYS A 166 19.66 1.77 -2.86
C CYS A 166 18.39 1.57 -3.69
N VAL A 167 17.24 1.74 -3.06
CA VAL A 167 15.92 1.51 -3.64
C VAL A 167 15.18 2.83 -3.75
N PHE A 168 14.68 3.13 -4.95
CA PHE A 168 13.88 4.33 -5.21
C PHE A 168 12.40 3.96 -5.33
N PRO A 169 11.50 4.83 -4.85
CA PRO A 169 10.10 4.80 -5.27
C PRO A 169 9.98 4.95 -6.79
N ASN A 170 8.80 4.71 -7.33
CA ASN A 170 8.55 4.84 -8.76
C ASN A 170 8.81 6.29 -9.23
N THR A 171 9.18 6.44 -10.50
CA THR A 171 9.38 7.75 -11.12
C THR A 171 8.11 8.35 -11.74
N ASP A 172 7.06 7.56 -11.83
CA ASP A 172 5.74 8.01 -12.34
C ASP A 172 4.88 8.42 -11.14
N HIS A 173 4.80 9.71 -10.89
CA HIS A 173 4.03 10.28 -9.79
C HIS A 173 2.53 10.15 -10.00
N ASP A 174 1.80 9.73 -8.97
CA ASP A 174 0.37 9.93 -8.88
C ASP A 174 0.12 11.40 -8.50
N THR A 175 -0.70 12.10 -9.25
CA THR A 175 -0.95 13.53 -9.04
C THR A 175 -2.43 13.79 -8.85
N GLY A 176 -2.81 14.28 -7.69
CA GLY A 176 -4.16 14.69 -7.37
C GLY A 176 -4.59 15.95 -8.11
N ALA A 177 -5.89 16.22 -8.13
CA ALA A 177 -6.47 17.41 -8.77
C ALA A 177 -6.02 18.72 -8.11
N ASP A 178 -5.62 18.67 -6.84
CA ASP A 178 -5.09 19.78 -6.05
C ASP A 178 -3.57 20.00 -6.22
N GLY A 179 -2.92 19.16 -7.04
CA GLY A 179 -1.48 19.18 -7.26
C GLY A 179 -0.67 18.37 -6.23
N SER A 180 -1.32 17.67 -5.31
CA SER A 180 -0.65 16.72 -4.41
C SER A 180 0.02 15.60 -5.22
N VAL A 181 1.15 15.12 -4.74
CA VAL A 181 1.96 14.10 -5.40
C VAL A 181 2.12 12.91 -4.45
N LEU A 182 2.03 11.72 -4.99
CA LEU A 182 2.16 10.47 -4.26
C LEU A 182 3.01 9.48 -5.05
N ASP A 183 4.04 8.94 -4.41
CA ASP A 183 4.95 7.98 -4.99
C ASP A 183 5.02 6.70 -4.17
N PHE A 184 5.13 5.59 -4.87
CA PHE A 184 5.28 4.27 -4.27
C PHE A 184 6.41 3.48 -4.92
N GLY A 185 7.17 2.75 -4.10
CA GLY A 185 8.02 1.65 -4.51
C GLY A 185 7.38 0.35 -4.07
N ILE A 186 6.93 -0.48 -5.00
CA ILE A 186 6.15 -1.69 -4.73
C ILE A 186 6.99 -2.91 -5.12
N PHE A 187 7.38 -3.72 -4.13
CA PHE A 187 8.24 -4.88 -4.30
C PHE A 187 7.57 -6.10 -3.66
N PRO A 188 6.77 -6.85 -4.44
CA PRO A 188 5.93 -7.94 -3.93
C PRO A 188 6.72 -9.16 -3.48
N ASP A 189 7.95 -9.26 -3.90
CA ASP A 189 8.93 -10.24 -3.46
C ASP A 189 10.35 -9.69 -3.60
N MET A 190 11.33 -10.33 -2.96
CA MET A 190 12.72 -9.89 -2.98
C MET A 190 13.40 -10.09 -4.35
N SER A 191 12.86 -10.93 -5.23
CA SER A 191 13.38 -11.09 -6.59
C SER A 191 13.20 -9.83 -7.43
N ALA A 192 12.19 -9.02 -7.15
CA ALA A 192 11.98 -7.70 -7.74
C ALA A 192 13.15 -6.74 -7.48
N LEU A 193 13.88 -6.96 -6.39
CA LEU A 193 15.11 -6.26 -6.02
C LEU A 193 16.38 -7.00 -6.46
N ASN A 194 16.25 -8.19 -7.06
CA ASN A 194 17.34 -9.09 -7.41
C ASN A 194 18.22 -9.48 -6.21
N ILE A 195 17.61 -9.71 -5.06
CA ILE A 195 18.23 -10.22 -3.83
C ILE A 195 17.52 -11.48 -3.36
N SER A 196 18.16 -12.22 -2.46
CA SER A 196 17.56 -13.41 -1.86
C SER A 196 16.41 -13.04 -0.91
N ASP A 197 15.43 -13.90 -0.82
CA ASP A 197 14.39 -13.79 0.19
C ASP A 197 14.99 -13.83 1.62
N ASN A 198 14.36 -13.13 2.56
CA ASN A 198 14.79 -13.09 3.96
C ASN A 198 16.22 -12.57 4.17
N SER A 199 16.71 -11.68 3.27
CA SER A 199 18.11 -11.22 3.26
C SER A 199 18.33 -9.79 3.73
N ILE A 200 17.29 -9.06 4.17
CA ILE A 200 17.42 -7.67 4.63
C ILE A 200 17.15 -7.53 6.13
N TYR A 201 17.91 -6.64 6.78
CA TYR A 201 17.94 -6.51 8.25
C TYR A 201 17.82 -5.09 8.76
N SER A 202 18.22 -4.09 7.98
CA SER A 202 18.22 -2.68 8.37
C SER A 202 18.01 -1.78 7.16
N VAL A 203 17.60 -0.54 7.40
CA VAL A 203 17.28 0.44 6.37
C VAL A 203 17.72 1.84 6.79
N GLN A 204 18.23 2.62 5.83
CA GLN A 204 18.65 4.00 6.04
C GLN A 204 18.10 4.90 4.95
N LYS A 205 17.61 6.09 5.32
CA LYS A 205 17.12 7.08 4.36
C LYS A 205 18.27 7.60 3.49
N GLY A 206 17.99 7.75 2.21
CA GLY A 206 18.99 8.18 1.23
C GLY A 206 19.65 7.02 0.49
N CYS A 207 20.49 7.38 -0.48
CA CYS A 207 21.16 6.42 -1.36
C CYS A 207 22.65 6.30 -0.99
N TRP A 208 22.98 5.30 -0.18
CA TRP A 208 24.33 5.04 0.36
C TRP A 208 25.01 3.83 -0.31
N SER A 209 24.34 3.21 -1.29
CA SER A 209 24.87 2.08 -2.06
C SER A 209 25.25 2.49 -3.47
N LYS A 210 26.23 1.78 -4.05
CA LYS A 210 26.55 1.88 -5.49
C LYS A 210 25.60 1.05 -6.36
N VAL A 211 24.90 0.11 -5.76
CA VAL A 211 23.87 -0.71 -6.44
C VAL A 211 22.55 0.01 -6.25
N VAL A 212 21.91 0.36 -7.36
CA VAL A 212 20.67 1.15 -7.38
C VAL A 212 19.59 0.37 -8.11
N VAL A 213 18.41 0.31 -7.52
CA VAL A 213 17.19 -0.26 -8.13
C VAL A 213 16.10 0.80 -8.17
N THR A 214 15.46 0.90 -9.31
CA THR A 214 14.25 1.72 -9.51
C THR A 214 13.08 0.83 -9.89
N THR A 215 11.88 1.18 -9.48
CA THR A 215 10.66 0.37 -9.67
C THR A 215 10.13 0.32 -11.10
N SER A 216 10.83 0.89 -12.08
CA SER A 216 10.39 0.98 -13.48
C SER A 216 10.05 -0.36 -14.18
N LYS A 217 10.15 -1.49 -13.45
CA LYS A 217 9.90 -2.83 -13.99
C LYS A 217 8.70 -3.54 -13.38
N LEU A 218 7.99 -2.94 -12.43
CA LEU A 218 6.80 -3.56 -11.88
C LEU A 218 5.69 -3.60 -12.93
N LYS A 219 5.14 -4.79 -13.13
CA LYS A 219 3.92 -4.96 -13.92
C LYS A 219 2.77 -4.39 -13.09
N VAL A 220 2.22 -3.28 -13.52
CA VAL A 220 0.90 -2.85 -13.11
C VAL A 220 -0.11 -3.42 -14.08
N ASP A 221 -1.20 -3.98 -13.59
CA ASP A 221 -2.23 -4.58 -14.43
C ASP A 221 -3.13 -3.51 -15.05
N GLY A 222 -3.30 -2.38 -14.38
CA GLY A 222 -4.01 -1.23 -14.90
C GLY A 222 -3.42 0.09 -14.47
N ARG A 223 -3.33 1.05 -15.39
CA ARG A 223 -2.94 2.42 -15.13
C ARG A 223 -4.16 3.34 -15.20
N LEU A 224 -4.26 4.22 -14.23
CA LEU A 224 -5.26 5.26 -14.12
C LEU A 224 -4.61 6.62 -14.40
N LYS A 225 -5.41 7.68 -14.48
CA LYS A 225 -4.89 9.03 -14.74
C LYS A 225 -3.90 9.49 -13.65
N ASN A 226 -4.14 9.11 -12.39
CA ASN A 226 -3.33 9.48 -11.22
C ASN A 226 -3.08 8.30 -10.29
N GLY A 227 -3.03 7.08 -10.82
CA GLY A 227 -2.82 5.89 -10.01
C GLY A 227 -2.70 4.63 -10.84
N ALA A 228 -2.62 3.50 -10.16
CA ALA A 228 -2.59 2.18 -10.77
C ALA A 228 -3.16 1.13 -9.82
N TRP A 229 -3.41 -0.05 -10.35
CA TRP A 229 -3.78 -1.24 -9.58
C TRP A 229 -3.03 -2.46 -10.09
N GLY A 230 -2.91 -3.45 -9.25
CA GLY A 230 -2.30 -4.73 -9.55
C GLY A 230 -2.78 -5.82 -8.63
N HIS A 231 -2.36 -7.04 -8.91
CA HIS A 231 -2.72 -8.19 -8.12
C HIS A 231 -1.60 -9.23 -8.06
N ILE A 232 -1.69 -10.12 -7.09
CA ILE A 232 -0.78 -11.23 -6.93
C ILE A 232 -1.58 -12.44 -6.47
N ASP A 233 -1.41 -13.55 -7.20
CA ASP A 233 -1.91 -14.88 -6.85
C ASP A 233 -0.76 -15.67 -6.21
N LEU A 234 -0.97 -16.20 -5.01
CA LEU A 234 -0.01 -17.01 -4.27
C LEU A 234 -0.48 -18.43 -4.08
#